data_4ee4c9be1378f5dcf737c54d3cb9025a
#
_entry.id   4ee4c9be1378f5dcf737c54d3cb9025a
#
_cell.length_a   1.000
_cell.length_b   1.000
_cell.length_c   1.000
_cell.angle_alpha   90.00
_cell.angle_beta   90.00
_cell.angle_gamma   90.00
#
_symmetry.space_group_name_H-M   'P 1'
#
loop_
_entity.id
_entity.type
_entity.pdbx_description
1 polymer ?
#
loop_
_entity_poly.entity_id
_entity_poly.type
_entity_poly.pdbx_seq_one_letter_code
_entity_poly.pdbx_strand_id
1 'polypeptide(L)'
;MKVKENFELRRVAGSYVVLSVADAAVDFNGMLTLNESGVILWKRLMEGCTREDLATALTDEYEVSLEQALVDVDEFLGKLDRAGCIDL
;
A
#
# COMPACT_ATOMS: atom_id res chain seq x y z
N MET A 1 2.16 9.26 -7.24
CA MET A 1 1.04 8.42 -6.77
C MET A 1 0.78 8.66 -5.30
N LYS A 2 -0.45 8.57 -4.92
CA LYS A 2 -0.86 8.76 -3.54
C LYS A 2 -2.12 7.94 -3.27
N VAL A 3 -2.23 7.34 -2.07
CA VAL A 3 -3.46 6.64 -1.69
C VAL A 3 -4.58 7.65 -1.43
N LYS A 4 -5.82 7.20 -1.60
CA LYS A 4 -6.99 8.05 -1.36
C LYS A 4 -7.13 8.36 0.13
N GLU A 5 -7.62 9.56 0.45
CA GLU A 5 -7.71 10.04 1.83
C GLU A 5 -8.73 9.31 2.69
N ASN A 6 -9.71 8.66 2.08
CA ASN A 6 -10.75 7.94 2.81
C ASN A 6 -10.31 6.54 3.27
N PHE A 7 -9.03 6.21 3.18
CA PHE A 7 -8.48 4.95 3.66
C PHE A 7 -7.48 5.21 4.77
N GLU A 8 -7.43 4.30 5.72
CA GLU A 8 -6.62 4.44 6.91
C GLU A 8 -5.95 3.12 7.27
N LEU A 9 -4.67 3.21 7.65
CA LEU A 9 -3.91 2.06 8.13
C LEU A 9 -4.11 1.95 9.64
N ARG A 10 -4.51 0.76 10.11
CA ARG A 10 -4.67 0.47 11.53
C ARG A 10 -4.05 -0.85 11.89
N ARG A 11 -3.71 -0.98 13.16
CA ARG A 11 -3.25 -2.25 13.71
C ARG A 11 -4.39 -2.89 14.49
N VAL A 12 -4.80 -4.09 14.08
CA VAL A 12 -5.91 -4.82 14.70
C VAL A 12 -5.42 -6.23 15.03
N ALA A 13 -5.45 -6.61 16.30
CA ALA A 13 -5.05 -7.95 16.76
C ALA A 13 -3.67 -8.36 16.26
N GLY A 14 -2.73 -7.44 16.24
CA GLY A 14 -1.35 -7.72 15.81
C GLY A 14 -1.11 -7.68 14.31
N SER A 15 -2.16 -7.45 13.52
CA SER A 15 -2.06 -7.35 12.07
C SER A 15 -2.26 -5.91 11.61
N TYR A 16 -1.62 -5.53 10.52
CA TYR A 16 -1.84 -4.22 9.90
C TYR A 16 -2.93 -4.35 8.85
N VAL A 17 -3.93 -3.49 8.92
CA VAL A 17 -5.07 -3.51 8.00
C VAL A 17 -5.35 -2.10 7.47
N VAL A 18 -5.85 -2.05 6.24
CA VAL A 18 -6.33 -0.82 5.64
C VAL A 18 -7.85 -0.87 5.65
N LEU A 19 -8.47 0.18 6.16
CA LEU A 19 -9.91 0.30 6.31
C LEU A 19 -10.40 1.54 5.58
N SER A 20 -11.59 1.47 5.00
CA SER A 20 -12.27 2.66 4.53
C SER A 20 -12.93 3.36 5.72
N VAL A 21 -12.73 4.67 5.83
CA VAL A 21 -13.25 5.48 6.93
C VAL A 21 -14.38 6.41 6.48
N ALA A 22 -14.83 6.28 5.23
CA ALA A 22 -15.88 7.12 4.68
C ALA A 22 -17.04 6.27 4.18
N ASP A 23 -18.21 6.91 4.06
CA ASP A 23 -19.44 6.26 3.57
C ASP A 23 -19.33 5.83 2.11
N ALA A 24 -18.32 6.31 1.41
CA ALA A 24 -18.03 5.91 0.03
C ALA A 24 -17.44 4.50 -0.08
N ALA A 25 -17.51 3.73 0.97
CA ALA A 25 -16.94 2.39 1.07
C ALA A 25 -17.68 1.34 0.24
N VAL A 26 -18.57 1.75 -0.62
CA VAL A 26 -19.32 0.85 -1.51
C VAL A 26 -18.41 -0.01 -2.39
N ASP A 27 -17.21 0.50 -2.69
CA ASP A 27 -16.25 -0.20 -3.54
C ASP A 27 -15.22 -0.99 -2.74
N PHE A 28 -15.28 -0.95 -1.42
CA PHE A 28 -14.32 -1.61 -0.55
C PHE A 28 -15.04 -2.45 0.50
N ASN A 29 -15.09 -3.75 0.27
CA ASN A 29 -15.82 -4.68 1.12
C ASN A 29 -14.94 -5.30 2.20
N GLY A 30 -14.55 -4.52 3.19
CA GLY A 30 -13.84 -5.04 4.35
C GLY A 30 -12.44 -4.49 4.50
N MET A 31 -11.55 -5.32 4.98
CA MET A 31 -10.19 -4.94 5.33
C MET A 31 -9.18 -5.52 4.35
N LEU A 32 -8.20 -4.72 4.00
CA LEU A 32 -7.05 -5.17 3.24
C LEU A 32 -5.90 -5.38 4.24
N THR A 33 -5.43 -6.62 4.39
CA THR A 33 -4.33 -6.93 5.31
C THR A 33 -2.99 -6.68 4.63
N LEU A 34 -2.08 -6.01 5.33
CA LEU A 34 -0.74 -5.73 4.85
C LEU A 34 0.31 -6.44 5.69
N ASN A 35 1.36 -6.95 5.03
CA ASN A 35 2.55 -7.43 5.71
C ASN A 35 3.50 -6.24 5.95
N GLU A 36 4.68 -6.48 6.56
CA GLU A 36 5.64 -5.42 6.87
C GLU A 36 6.02 -4.59 5.64
N SER A 37 6.32 -5.23 4.53
CA SER A 37 6.71 -4.52 3.31
C SER A 37 5.55 -3.67 2.78
N GLY A 38 4.34 -4.19 2.86
CA GLY A 38 3.13 -3.45 2.46
C GLY A 38 2.92 -2.19 3.31
N VAL A 39 3.21 -2.27 4.61
CA VAL A 39 3.10 -1.11 5.51
C VAL A 39 4.10 -0.03 5.11
N ILE A 40 5.34 -0.40 4.80
CA ILE A 40 6.37 0.54 4.36
C ILE A 40 5.91 1.27 3.09
N LEU A 41 5.41 0.52 2.13
CA LEU A 41 4.92 1.10 0.87
C LEU A 41 3.69 1.97 1.08
N TRP A 42 2.77 1.54 1.92
CA TRP A 42 1.57 2.32 2.23
C TRP A 42 1.93 3.68 2.82
N LYS A 43 2.84 3.72 3.78
CA LYS A 43 3.27 4.97 4.42
C LYS A 43 3.88 5.95 3.42
N ARG A 44 4.66 5.45 2.47
CA ARG A 44 5.21 6.29 1.39
C ARG A 44 4.10 6.84 0.50
N LEU A 45 3.11 6.01 0.18
CA LEU A 45 1.97 6.42 -0.64
C LEU A 45 1.05 7.41 0.06
N MET A 46 1.02 7.42 1.38
CA MET A 46 0.27 8.43 2.14
C MET A 46 0.84 9.83 1.92
N GLU A 47 2.15 9.93 1.75
CA GLU A 47 2.84 11.19 1.50
C GLU A 47 2.85 11.57 0.02
N GLY A 48 2.68 10.57 -0.84
CA GLY A 48 2.83 10.74 -2.28
C GLY A 48 4.25 10.42 -2.74
N CYS A 49 4.39 9.61 -3.76
CA CYS A 49 5.71 9.18 -4.24
C CYS A 49 5.61 8.59 -5.64
N THR A 50 6.77 8.28 -6.22
CA THR A 50 6.85 7.57 -7.49
C THR A 50 6.97 6.06 -7.26
N ARG A 51 6.82 5.30 -8.33
CA ARG A 51 7.04 3.85 -8.33
C ARG A 51 8.48 3.52 -7.91
N GLU A 52 9.43 4.31 -8.40
CA GLU A 52 10.85 4.16 -8.09
C GLU A 52 11.14 4.44 -6.61
N ASP A 53 10.46 5.43 -6.03
CA ASP A 53 10.57 5.72 -4.60
C ASP A 53 10.13 4.52 -3.76
N LEU A 54 9.07 3.83 -4.18
CA LEU A 54 8.60 2.64 -3.49
C LEU A 54 9.61 1.51 -3.58
N ALA A 55 10.18 1.29 -4.75
CA ALA A 55 11.22 0.26 -4.93
C ALA A 55 12.44 0.56 -4.07
N THR A 56 12.87 1.83 -4.01
CA THR A 56 13.99 2.26 -3.19
C THR A 56 13.70 2.01 -1.70
N ALA A 57 12.48 2.27 -1.25
CA ALA A 57 12.10 1.99 0.13
C ALA A 57 12.27 0.51 0.47
N LEU A 58 11.97 -0.39 -0.46
CA LEU A 58 12.18 -1.83 -0.25
C LEU A 58 13.65 -2.22 -0.25
N THR A 59 14.44 -1.68 -1.18
CA THR A 59 15.87 -2.00 -1.24
C THR A 59 16.64 -1.45 -0.04
N ASP A 60 16.15 -0.38 0.58
CA ASP A 60 16.74 0.18 1.80
C ASP A 60 16.48 -0.68 3.03
N GLU A 61 15.35 -1.37 3.07
CA GLU A 61 14.94 -2.17 4.24
C GLU A 61 15.26 -3.65 4.11
N TYR A 62 15.36 -4.16 2.89
CA TYR A 62 15.52 -5.58 2.63
C TYR A 62 16.66 -5.84 1.64
N GLU A 63 17.26 -7.01 1.75
CA GLU A 63 18.28 -7.47 0.79
C GLU A 63 17.60 -8.01 -0.47
N VAL A 64 17.03 -7.13 -1.28
CA VAL A 64 16.41 -7.49 -2.54
C VAL A 64 17.03 -6.65 -3.67
N SER A 65 17.06 -7.21 -4.87
CA SER A 65 17.49 -6.46 -6.05
C SER A 65 16.44 -5.41 -6.40
N LEU A 66 16.87 -4.36 -7.12
CA LEU A 66 15.93 -3.36 -7.61
C LEU A 66 14.87 -3.99 -8.52
N GLU A 67 15.26 -4.94 -9.36
CA GLU A 67 14.33 -5.64 -10.25
C GLU A 67 13.23 -6.36 -9.46
N GLN A 68 13.61 -7.08 -8.40
CA GLN A 68 12.65 -7.77 -7.57
C GLN A 68 11.77 -6.78 -6.81
N ALA A 69 12.35 -5.69 -6.31
CA ALA A 69 11.60 -4.65 -5.62
C ALA A 69 10.54 -4.05 -6.55
N LEU A 70 10.87 -3.79 -7.81
CA LEU A 70 9.91 -3.26 -8.77
C LEU A 70 8.77 -4.23 -9.05
N VAL A 71 9.05 -5.52 -9.13
CA VAL A 71 8.00 -6.54 -9.28
C VAL A 71 7.07 -6.54 -8.08
N ASP A 72 7.62 -6.50 -6.88
CA ASP A 72 6.84 -6.48 -5.64
C ASP A 72 6.00 -5.21 -5.54
N VAL A 73 6.55 -4.07 -5.93
CA VAL A 73 5.83 -2.79 -5.97
C VAL A 73 4.65 -2.87 -6.94
N ASP A 74 4.86 -3.41 -8.13
CA ASP A 74 3.80 -3.53 -9.13
C ASP A 74 2.66 -4.44 -8.66
N GLU A 75 2.97 -5.54 -8.00
CA GLU A 75 1.97 -6.43 -7.41
C GLU A 75 1.17 -5.71 -6.32
N PHE A 76 1.87 -4.97 -5.47
CA PHE A 76 1.24 -4.21 -4.40
C PHE A 76 0.31 -3.11 -4.95
N LEU A 77 0.78 -2.35 -5.93
CA LEU A 77 -0.02 -1.31 -6.56
C LEU A 77 -1.26 -1.89 -7.24
N GLY A 78 -1.13 -3.03 -7.91
CA GLY A 78 -2.26 -3.72 -8.49
C GLY A 78 -3.29 -4.15 -7.46
N LYS A 79 -2.84 -4.61 -6.30
CA LYS A 79 -3.70 -4.99 -5.19
C LYS A 79 -4.47 -3.78 -4.65
N LEU A 80 -3.79 -2.64 -4.48
CA LEU A 80 -4.43 -1.39 -4.03
C LEU A 80 -5.42 -0.87 -5.06
N ASP A 81 -5.09 -0.95 -6.33
CA ASP A 81 -5.97 -0.50 -7.41
C ASP A 81 -7.25 -1.33 -7.44
N ARG A 82 -7.15 -2.65 -7.32
CA ARG A 82 -8.31 -3.54 -7.27
C ARG A 82 -9.18 -3.30 -6.05
N ALA A 83 -8.57 -2.90 -4.94
CA ALA A 83 -9.29 -2.58 -3.70
C ALA A 83 -9.87 -1.17 -3.70
N GLY A 84 -9.58 -0.37 -4.72
CA GLY A 84 -10.07 1.00 -4.80
C GLY A 84 -9.33 2.00 -3.92
N CYS A 85 -8.15 1.64 -3.41
CA CYS A 85 -7.39 2.50 -2.50
C CYS A 85 -6.55 3.56 -3.21
N ILE A 86 -6.32 3.39 -4.49
CA ILE A 86 -5.44 4.27 -5.26
C ILE A 86 -5.93 4.36 -6.70
N ASP A 87 -5.66 5.49 -7.33
CA ASP A 87 -5.89 5.69 -8.76
C ASP A 87 -4.55 5.64 -9.48
N LEU A 88 -4.40 4.71 -10.37
CA LEU A 88 -3.18 4.57 -11.18
C LEU A 88 -3.34 5.23 -12.56
#